data_9b4ff269f03ace9e8a1e220b0cd955d1
#
_entry.id   9b4ff269f03ace9e8a1e220b0cd955d1
#
_cell.length_a   1.000
_cell.length_b   1.000
_cell.length_c   1.000
_cell.angle_alpha   90.00
_cell.angle_beta   90.00
_cell.angle_gamma   90.00
#
_symmetry.space_group_name_H-M   'P 1'
#
loop_
_entity.id
_entity.type
_entity.pdbx_description
1 polymer ?
#
loop_
_entity_poly.entity_id
_entity_poly.type
_entity_poly.pdbx_seq_one_letter_code
_entity_poly.pdbx_strand_id
1 'polypeptide(L)'
;MKKSLFKKYLSVTSIIIVVSFLFLGTVMIVFIARYFQSEKQAQLTQNAKSMASIAGQSVVMMQDNQYLIDGSRMALFIKAFSENVDADFFLVDQSGAEMISTYSIEEDENPSADIKSRKNISSEAMQQALSGYFSATGTMNGLYSSNYYIIGVPIVTTNSSGQQVAIGAVFAASDLKVLDVFRDETIKMFLLAAVAAFMVSFCIVWTFSYKLAKPLREMAIATKHFGEGDFSVRVPVESQDEIGELASAFNQMAETLAAGESMRR
;
A
#
# COMPACT_ATOMS: atom_id res chain seq x y z
N MET A 1 7.98 41.71 17.74
CA MET A 1 9.16 40.84 17.73
C MET A 1 9.43 40.41 16.28
N LYS A 2 10.51 40.90 15.63
CA LYS A 2 10.89 40.43 14.29
C LYS A 2 11.33 38.97 14.40
N LYS A 3 10.59 38.05 13.77
CA LYS A 3 10.96 36.60 13.72
C LYS A 3 12.34 36.52 13.03
N SER A 4 13.30 35.89 13.70
CA SER A 4 14.64 35.66 13.13
C SER A 4 14.51 34.95 11.78
N LEU A 5 15.29 35.37 10.78
CA LEU A 5 15.33 34.78 9.43
C LEU A 5 15.54 33.26 9.52
N PHE A 6 16.36 32.81 10.46
CA PHE A 6 16.56 31.40 10.82
C PHE A 6 15.23 30.68 11.12
N LYS A 7 14.43 31.21 12.06
CA LYS A 7 13.15 30.55 12.41
C LYS A 7 12.17 30.49 11.23
N LYS A 8 12.16 31.50 10.37
CA LYS A 8 11.30 31.53 9.20
C LYS A 8 11.73 30.49 8.18
N TYR A 9 13.03 30.40 7.89
CA TYR A 9 13.56 29.42 6.94
C TYR A 9 13.37 27.97 7.43
N LEU A 10 13.76 27.70 8.69
CA LEU A 10 13.54 26.39 9.31
C LEU A 10 12.08 25.97 9.30
N SER A 11 11.14 26.87 9.62
CA SER A 11 9.71 26.56 9.60
C SER A 11 9.20 26.23 8.21
N VAL A 12 9.57 27.02 7.19
CA VAL A 12 9.13 26.80 5.81
C VAL A 12 9.66 25.48 5.26
N THR A 13 10.95 25.20 5.43
CA THR A 13 11.54 23.94 4.96
C THR A 13 10.97 22.72 5.68
N SER A 14 10.77 22.80 7.00
CA SER A 14 10.11 21.73 7.76
C SER A 14 8.68 21.46 7.27
N ILE A 15 7.90 22.51 6.99
CA ILE A 15 6.53 22.36 6.43
C ILE A 15 6.59 21.69 5.05
N ILE A 16 7.50 22.09 4.17
CA ILE A 16 7.66 21.48 2.85
C ILE A 16 7.97 19.99 2.97
N ILE A 17 8.88 19.62 3.88
CA ILE A 17 9.25 18.22 4.13
C ILE A 17 8.02 17.42 4.60
N VAL A 18 7.29 17.93 5.58
CA VAL A 18 6.08 17.26 6.12
C VAL A 18 5.02 17.09 5.02
N VAL A 19 4.75 18.14 4.25
CA VAL A 19 3.76 18.08 3.14
C VAL A 19 4.20 17.05 2.08
N SER A 20 5.50 17.01 1.74
CA SER A 20 6.03 16.02 0.79
C SER A 20 5.86 14.59 1.28
N PHE A 21 6.11 14.31 2.56
CA PHE A 21 5.88 12.97 3.13
C PHE A 21 4.40 12.61 3.19
N LEU A 22 3.53 13.54 3.55
CA LEU A 22 2.08 13.31 3.53
C LEU A 22 1.57 12.98 2.12
N PHE A 23 2.04 13.72 1.12
CA PHE A 23 1.70 13.46 -0.28
C PHE A 23 2.20 12.08 -0.72
N LEU A 24 3.48 11.78 -0.49
CA LEU A 24 4.09 10.49 -0.85
C LEU A 24 3.38 9.32 -0.15
N GLY A 25 3.09 9.45 1.15
CA GLY A 25 2.36 8.45 1.92
C GLY A 25 0.96 8.19 1.38
N THR A 26 0.24 9.25 1.01
CA THR A 26 -1.10 9.13 0.41
C THR A 26 -1.04 8.38 -0.93
N VAL A 27 -0.11 8.75 -1.80
CA VAL A 27 0.10 8.08 -3.10
C VAL A 27 0.45 6.61 -2.89
N MET A 28 1.34 6.31 -1.93
CA MET A 28 1.75 4.95 -1.61
C MET A 28 0.58 4.09 -1.14
N ILE A 29 -0.26 4.60 -0.21
CA ILE A 29 -1.42 3.87 0.31
C ILE A 29 -2.40 3.54 -0.82
N VAL A 30 -2.71 4.51 -1.69
CA VAL A 30 -3.61 4.31 -2.83
C VAL A 30 -3.02 3.30 -3.83
N PHE A 31 -1.72 3.38 -4.10
CA PHE A 31 -1.04 2.45 -5.01
C PHE A 31 -1.07 1.02 -4.47
N ILE A 32 -0.70 0.83 -3.20
CA ILE A 32 -0.70 -0.47 -2.54
C ILE A 32 -2.11 -1.07 -2.57
N ALA A 33 -3.13 -0.31 -2.16
CA ALA A 33 -4.50 -0.79 -2.13
C ALA A 33 -4.96 -1.29 -3.52
N ARG A 34 -4.69 -0.52 -4.58
CA ARG A 34 -5.06 -0.90 -5.96
C ARG A 34 -4.25 -2.08 -6.48
N TYR A 35 -2.95 -2.09 -6.23
CA TYR A 35 -2.06 -3.15 -6.70
C TYR A 35 -2.45 -4.50 -6.09
N PHE A 36 -2.60 -4.56 -4.77
CA PHE A 36 -2.99 -5.79 -4.09
C PHE A 36 -4.38 -6.29 -4.49
N GLN A 37 -5.34 -5.40 -4.61
CA GLN A 37 -6.68 -5.78 -5.06
C GLN A 37 -6.64 -6.40 -6.46
N SER A 38 -5.92 -5.78 -7.39
CA SER A 38 -5.77 -6.29 -8.76
C SER A 38 -5.03 -7.61 -8.82
N GLU A 39 -3.94 -7.75 -8.06
CA GLU A 39 -3.13 -8.97 -8.02
C GLU A 39 -3.90 -10.14 -7.41
N LYS A 40 -4.58 -9.92 -6.25
CA LYS A 40 -5.39 -10.95 -5.61
C LYS A 40 -6.56 -11.37 -6.49
N GLN A 41 -7.19 -10.43 -7.19
CA GLN A 41 -8.25 -10.72 -8.17
C GLN A 41 -7.73 -11.61 -9.29
N ALA A 42 -6.57 -11.28 -9.87
CA ALA A 42 -5.97 -12.06 -10.95
C ALA A 42 -5.60 -13.47 -10.48
N GLN A 43 -4.99 -13.60 -9.31
CA GLN A 43 -4.66 -14.87 -8.68
C GLN A 43 -5.89 -15.76 -8.46
N LEU A 44 -6.93 -15.22 -7.78
CA LEU A 44 -8.16 -15.96 -7.52
C LEU A 44 -8.84 -16.39 -8.82
N THR A 45 -8.91 -15.51 -9.81
CA THR A 45 -9.51 -15.82 -11.11
C THR A 45 -8.75 -16.95 -11.82
N GLN A 46 -7.42 -16.89 -11.84
CA GLN A 46 -6.60 -17.92 -12.46
C GLN A 46 -6.75 -19.27 -11.75
N ASN A 47 -6.74 -19.28 -10.43
CA ASN A 47 -6.88 -20.51 -9.65
C ASN A 47 -8.29 -21.10 -9.75
N ALA A 48 -9.33 -20.26 -9.72
CA ALA A 48 -10.70 -20.70 -9.93
C ALA A 48 -10.89 -21.33 -11.33
N LYS A 49 -10.32 -20.73 -12.39
CA LYS A 49 -10.32 -21.29 -13.74
C LYS A 49 -9.57 -22.61 -13.84
N SER A 50 -8.41 -22.70 -13.19
CA SER A 50 -7.63 -23.95 -13.15
C SER A 50 -8.43 -25.06 -12.44
N MET A 51 -9.04 -24.74 -11.30
CA MET A 51 -9.91 -25.67 -10.57
C MET A 51 -11.12 -26.09 -11.40
N ALA A 52 -11.79 -25.16 -12.06
CA ALA A 52 -12.94 -25.45 -12.93
C ALA A 52 -12.53 -26.35 -14.12
N SER A 53 -11.37 -26.14 -14.70
CA SER A 53 -10.82 -27.01 -15.76
C SER A 53 -10.54 -28.41 -15.25
N ILE A 54 -9.93 -28.58 -14.08
CA ILE A 54 -9.68 -29.87 -13.46
C ILE A 54 -11.00 -30.56 -13.12
N ALA A 55 -11.97 -29.85 -12.55
CA ALA A 55 -13.30 -30.36 -12.24
C ALA A 55 -14.00 -30.85 -13.52
N GLY A 56 -14.01 -30.05 -14.57
CA GLY A 56 -14.61 -30.41 -15.87
C GLY A 56 -13.99 -31.64 -16.54
N GLN A 57 -12.70 -31.88 -16.33
CA GLN A 57 -11.97 -33.09 -16.82
C GLN A 57 -12.17 -34.32 -15.92
N SER A 58 -12.56 -34.11 -14.65
CA SER A 58 -12.78 -35.16 -13.65
C SER A 58 -14.24 -35.64 -13.61
N VAL A 59 -15.05 -35.24 -14.59
CA VAL A 59 -16.47 -35.59 -14.67
C VAL A 59 -16.62 -37.01 -15.21
N VAL A 60 -17.40 -37.82 -14.49
CA VAL A 60 -17.86 -39.13 -14.94
C VAL A 60 -19.33 -39.02 -15.32
N MET A 61 -19.66 -39.40 -16.54
CA MET A 61 -21.04 -39.41 -17.04
C MET A 61 -21.75 -40.67 -16.57
N MET A 62 -22.85 -40.52 -15.82
CA MET A 62 -23.72 -41.63 -15.45
C MET A 62 -24.78 -41.97 -16.52
N GLN A 63 -25.42 -43.16 -16.43
CA GLN A 63 -26.39 -43.64 -17.43
C GLN A 63 -27.64 -42.74 -17.58
N ASP A 64 -27.93 -41.89 -16.57
CA ASP A 64 -29.11 -40.99 -16.55
C ASP A 64 -28.77 -39.53 -16.95
N ASN A 65 -27.71 -39.31 -17.73
CA ASN A 65 -27.29 -37.97 -18.10
C ASN A 65 -26.91 -37.07 -16.91
N GLN A 66 -26.64 -37.69 -15.74
CA GLN A 66 -26.11 -37.01 -14.57
C GLN A 66 -24.57 -36.96 -14.62
N TYR A 67 -24.04 -35.82 -14.27
CA TYR A 67 -22.60 -35.59 -14.19
C TYR A 67 -22.14 -35.74 -12.74
N LEU A 68 -21.24 -36.67 -12.49
CA LEU A 68 -20.62 -36.86 -11.18
C LEU A 68 -19.15 -36.41 -11.23
N ILE A 69 -18.74 -35.60 -10.28
CA ILE A 69 -17.33 -35.21 -10.11
C ILE A 69 -16.69 -36.16 -9.08
N ASP A 70 -15.49 -36.64 -9.36
CA ASP A 70 -14.71 -37.44 -8.37
C ASP A 70 -14.33 -36.58 -7.17
N GLY A 71 -15.14 -36.68 -6.10
CA GLY A 71 -14.98 -35.89 -4.88
C GLY A 71 -13.65 -36.11 -4.19
N SER A 72 -13.13 -37.36 -4.18
CA SER A 72 -11.85 -37.66 -3.49
C SER A 72 -10.67 -36.99 -4.17
N ARG A 73 -10.66 -36.99 -5.50
CA ARG A 73 -9.62 -36.30 -6.28
C ARG A 73 -9.75 -34.79 -6.14
N MET A 74 -10.96 -34.28 -6.18
CA MET A 74 -11.22 -32.83 -6.05
C MET A 74 -10.85 -32.31 -4.67
N ALA A 75 -11.05 -33.09 -3.59
CA ALA A 75 -10.64 -32.72 -2.24
C ALA A 75 -9.14 -32.41 -2.13
N LEU A 76 -8.29 -33.24 -2.76
CA LEU A 76 -6.86 -33.02 -2.77
C LEU A 76 -6.48 -31.72 -3.50
N PHE A 77 -7.13 -31.43 -4.64
CA PHE A 77 -6.88 -30.19 -5.36
C PHE A 77 -7.39 -28.97 -4.61
N ILE A 78 -8.59 -29.03 -4.03
CA ILE A 78 -9.17 -27.94 -3.25
C ILE A 78 -8.22 -27.59 -2.10
N LYS A 79 -7.76 -28.58 -1.34
CA LYS A 79 -6.82 -28.38 -0.22
C LYS A 79 -5.51 -27.74 -0.68
N ALA A 80 -4.89 -28.27 -1.75
CA ALA A 80 -3.63 -27.74 -2.28
C ALA A 80 -3.77 -26.31 -2.80
N PHE A 81 -4.88 -25.97 -3.47
CA PHE A 81 -5.12 -24.62 -3.96
C PHE A 81 -5.47 -23.65 -2.82
N SER A 82 -6.29 -24.08 -1.86
CA SER A 82 -6.67 -23.29 -0.69
C SER A 82 -5.46 -22.86 0.11
N GLU A 83 -4.56 -23.78 0.46
CA GLU A 83 -3.33 -23.49 1.20
C GLU A 83 -2.36 -22.58 0.43
N ASN A 84 -2.28 -22.73 -0.90
CA ASN A 84 -1.35 -21.95 -1.72
C ASN A 84 -1.76 -20.48 -1.91
N VAL A 85 -3.08 -20.21 -1.98
CA VAL A 85 -3.60 -18.85 -2.32
C VAL A 85 -4.27 -18.18 -1.13
N ASP A 86 -4.35 -18.85 0.02
CA ASP A 86 -5.08 -18.39 1.21
C ASP A 86 -6.51 -17.96 0.82
N ALA A 87 -7.27 -18.94 0.29
CA ALA A 87 -8.63 -18.75 -0.19
C ALA A 87 -9.46 -20.03 -0.04
N ASP A 88 -10.74 -19.86 0.24
CA ASP A 88 -11.70 -20.93 0.26
C ASP A 88 -12.15 -21.24 -1.16
N PHE A 89 -12.21 -22.54 -1.47
CA PHE A 89 -12.76 -23.01 -2.75
C PHE A 89 -13.98 -23.88 -2.50
N PHE A 90 -15.01 -23.71 -3.31
CA PHE A 90 -16.18 -24.59 -3.27
C PHE A 90 -16.76 -24.78 -4.67
N LEU A 91 -17.14 -26.00 -4.95
CA LEU A 91 -17.78 -26.42 -6.16
C LEU A 91 -19.27 -26.57 -5.89
N VAL A 92 -20.08 -26.03 -6.79
CA VAL A 92 -21.53 -26.11 -6.72
C VAL A 92 -22.09 -26.67 -8.00
N ASP A 93 -23.24 -27.35 -7.92
CA ASP A 93 -24.01 -27.81 -9.06
C ASP A 93 -24.76 -26.66 -9.76
N GLN A 94 -25.51 -26.97 -10.81
CA GLN A 94 -26.30 -25.97 -11.54
C GLN A 94 -27.38 -25.29 -10.69
N SER A 95 -27.82 -25.92 -9.60
CA SER A 95 -28.80 -25.37 -8.67
C SER A 95 -28.18 -24.41 -7.64
N GLY A 96 -26.84 -24.36 -7.56
CA GLY A 96 -26.10 -23.63 -6.53
C GLY A 96 -25.94 -24.43 -5.24
N ALA A 97 -26.28 -25.72 -5.23
CA ALA A 97 -26.00 -26.58 -4.08
C ALA A 97 -24.53 -26.99 -4.03
N GLU A 98 -23.97 -26.95 -2.83
CA GLU A 98 -22.56 -27.30 -2.61
C GLU A 98 -22.34 -28.79 -2.87
N MET A 99 -21.36 -29.10 -3.72
CA MET A 99 -20.90 -30.46 -3.99
C MET A 99 -19.71 -30.81 -3.11
N ILE A 100 -18.72 -29.93 -3.02
CA ILE A 100 -17.51 -30.08 -2.22
C ILE A 100 -16.88 -28.71 -1.97
N SER A 101 -16.31 -28.51 -0.77
CA SER A 101 -15.67 -27.25 -0.40
C SER A 101 -14.45 -27.47 0.50
N THR A 102 -13.65 -26.42 0.69
CA THR A 102 -12.61 -26.39 1.72
C THR A 102 -13.19 -26.75 3.10
N TYR A 103 -14.36 -26.21 3.43
CA TYR A 103 -15.03 -26.47 4.71
C TYR A 103 -15.49 -27.91 4.88
N SER A 104 -16.08 -28.53 3.84
CA SER A 104 -16.50 -29.92 3.91
C SER A 104 -15.33 -30.90 4.11
N ILE A 105 -14.17 -30.56 3.56
CA ILE A 105 -12.94 -31.35 3.75
C ILE A 105 -12.40 -31.17 5.17
N GLU A 106 -12.39 -29.95 5.71
CA GLU A 106 -11.95 -29.68 7.08
C GLU A 106 -12.89 -30.30 8.12
N GLU A 107 -14.22 -30.35 7.83
CA GLU A 107 -15.18 -31.01 8.70
C GLU A 107 -14.91 -32.51 8.80
N ASP A 108 -14.58 -33.17 7.70
CA ASP A 108 -14.22 -34.60 7.69
C ASP A 108 -12.90 -34.88 8.44
N GLU A 109 -11.93 -33.95 8.38
CA GLU A 109 -10.65 -34.05 9.09
C GLU A 109 -10.76 -33.65 10.58
N ASN A 110 -11.64 -32.72 10.93
CA ASN A 110 -11.83 -32.18 12.27
C ASN A 110 -13.31 -31.86 12.58
N PRO A 111 -14.10 -32.85 13.00
CA PRO A 111 -15.55 -32.68 13.25
C PRO A 111 -15.92 -31.66 14.33
N SER A 112 -14.96 -31.13 15.06
CA SER A 112 -15.15 -30.10 16.10
C SER A 112 -15.00 -28.69 15.58
N ALA A 113 -14.65 -28.48 14.32
CA ALA A 113 -14.55 -27.16 13.72
C ALA A 113 -15.96 -26.54 13.64
N ASP A 114 -16.07 -25.28 14.08
CA ASP A 114 -17.34 -24.53 14.07
C ASP A 114 -17.68 -24.08 12.63
N ILE A 115 -17.99 -25.08 11.76
CA ILE A 115 -18.21 -24.89 10.33
C ILE A 115 -19.67 -24.49 10.13
N LYS A 116 -19.85 -23.30 9.56
CA LYS A 116 -21.17 -22.76 9.24
C LYS A 116 -21.90 -23.63 8.22
N SER A 117 -23.09 -24.01 8.59
CA SER A 117 -24.07 -24.76 7.77
C SER A 117 -23.96 -24.43 6.26
N ARG A 118 -23.86 -25.48 5.44
CA ARG A 118 -23.89 -25.44 3.96
C ARG A 118 -24.99 -24.50 3.49
N LYS A 119 -24.61 -23.38 2.84
CA LYS A 119 -25.55 -22.42 2.30
C LYS A 119 -25.54 -22.49 0.78
N ASN A 120 -26.71 -22.50 0.18
CA ASN A 120 -26.83 -22.43 -1.27
C ASN A 120 -26.40 -21.04 -1.77
N ILE A 121 -25.72 -21.04 -2.89
CA ILE A 121 -25.35 -19.83 -3.61
C ILE A 121 -26.61 -19.15 -4.13
N SER A 122 -26.68 -17.82 -4.10
CA SER A 122 -27.81 -17.09 -4.63
C SER A 122 -27.97 -17.35 -6.12
N SER A 123 -29.24 -17.43 -6.58
CA SER A 123 -29.54 -17.68 -7.99
C SER A 123 -28.91 -16.64 -8.93
N GLU A 124 -28.78 -15.40 -8.48
CA GLU A 124 -28.15 -14.33 -9.25
C GLU A 124 -26.62 -14.56 -9.43
N ALA A 125 -25.90 -14.89 -8.35
CA ALA A 125 -24.47 -15.19 -8.41
C ALA A 125 -24.22 -16.45 -9.26
N MET A 126 -25.08 -17.45 -9.14
CA MET A 126 -25.00 -18.68 -9.93
C MET A 126 -25.21 -18.41 -11.41
N GLN A 127 -26.21 -17.64 -11.78
CA GLN A 127 -26.51 -17.29 -13.17
C GLN A 127 -25.34 -16.52 -13.80
N GLN A 128 -24.72 -15.58 -13.08
CA GLN A 128 -23.54 -14.85 -13.55
C GLN A 128 -22.34 -15.77 -13.70
N ALA A 129 -22.07 -16.64 -12.73
CA ALA A 129 -20.97 -17.60 -12.79
C ALA A 129 -21.12 -18.57 -13.98
N LEU A 130 -22.32 -19.10 -14.20
CA LEU A 130 -22.62 -20.00 -15.35
C LEU A 130 -22.52 -19.29 -16.70
N SER A 131 -22.80 -17.99 -16.77
CA SER A 131 -22.63 -17.17 -17.99
C SER A 131 -21.19 -16.81 -18.31
N GLY A 132 -20.23 -17.18 -17.44
CA GLY A 132 -18.81 -17.05 -17.69
C GLY A 132 -17.98 -16.49 -16.53
N TYR A 133 -18.49 -15.50 -15.78
CA TYR A 133 -17.72 -14.87 -14.71
C TYR A 133 -18.62 -14.14 -13.72
N PHE A 134 -18.39 -14.43 -12.44
CA PHE A 134 -18.97 -13.70 -11.32
C PHE A 134 -17.85 -13.07 -10.48
N SER A 135 -18.03 -11.86 -10.00
CA SER A 135 -17.12 -11.19 -9.08
C SER A 135 -17.90 -10.28 -8.13
N ALA A 136 -17.70 -10.46 -6.85
CA ALA A 136 -18.30 -9.63 -5.81
C ALA A 136 -17.40 -9.45 -4.61
N THR A 137 -17.68 -8.41 -3.84
CA THR A 137 -17.06 -8.17 -2.53
C THR A 137 -18.16 -8.11 -1.49
N GLY A 138 -18.04 -8.90 -0.44
CA GLY A 138 -19.04 -8.92 0.63
C GLY A 138 -19.06 -10.22 1.42
N THR A 139 -20.14 -10.43 2.15
CA THR A 139 -20.34 -11.61 3.01
C THR A 139 -21.00 -12.78 2.30
N MET A 140 -21.28 -12.68 1.00
CA MET A 140 -22.02 -13.68 0.22
C MET A 140 -23.32 -14.13 0.89
N ASN A 141 -24.23 -13.18 1.13
CA ASN A 141 -25.51 -13.39 1.83
C ASN A 141 -25.35 -13.99 3.25
N GLY A 142 -24.26 -13.64 3.95
CA GLY A 142 -23.98 -14.11 5.30
C GLY A 142 -23.35 -15.49 5.38
N LEU A 143 -22.83 -16.02 4.27
CA LEU A 143 -21.96 -17.20 4.27
C LEU A 143 -20.70 -16.92 5.09
N TYR A 144 -20.12 -15.74 4.91
CA TYR A 144 -18.95 -15.28 5.64
C TYR A 144 -19.28 -14.24 6.71
N SER A 145 -18.55 -14.25 7.82
CA SER A 145 -18.71 -13.27 8.92
C SER A 145 -18.03 -11.93 8.66
N SER A 146 -17.15 -11.87 7.65
CA SER A 146 -16.42 -10.69 7.21
C SER A 146 -16.57 -10.50 5.71
N ASN A 147 -16.02 -9.40 5.18
CA ASN A 147 -16.00 -9.17 3.74
C ASN A 147 -14.95 -10.04 3.07
N TYR A 148 -15.40 -10.81 2.09
CA TYR A 148 -14.55 -11.61 1.20
C TYR A 148 -14.59 -11.03 -0.21
N TYR A 149 -13.51 -11.22 -0.93
CA TYR A 149 -13.48 -11.08 -2.38
C TYR A 149 -13.80 -12.44 -2.99
N ILE A 150 -14.84 -12.50 -3.81
CA ILE A 150 -15.43 -13.75 -4.27
C ILE A 150 -15.45 -13.76 -5.80
N ILE A 151 -15.00 -14.85 -6.39
CA ILE A 151 -15.02 -15.10 -7.84
C ILE A 151 -15.76 -16.40 -8.09
N GLY A 152 -16.60 -16.40 -9.13
CA GLY A 152 -17.28 -17.58 -9.63
C GLY A 152 -16.97 -17.79 -11.11
N VAL A 153 -16.63 -19.03 -11.51
CA VAL A 153 -16.39 -19.43 -12.89
C VAL A 153 -17.10 -20.74 -13.20
N PRO A 154 -17.59 -20.96 -14.45
CA PRO A 154 -18.31 -22.18 -14.79
C PRO A 154 -17.41 -23.40 -14.85
N ILE A 155 -17.92 -24.53 -14.40
CA ILE A 155 -17.34 -25.85 -14.70
C ILE A 155 -17.92 -26.31 -16.02
N VAL A 156 -17.08 -26.39 -17.03
CA VAL A 156 -17.49 -26.76 -18.39
C VAL A 156 -16.98 -28.15 -18.74
N THR A 157 -17.85 -28.99 -19.27
CA THR A 157 -17.50 -30.29 -19.81
C THR A 157 -18.06 -30.46 -21.22
N THR A 158 -17.62 -31.48 -21.96
CA THR A 158 -18.11 -31.78 -23.29
C THR A 158 -19.13 -32.90 -23.22
N ASN A 159 -20.36 -32.65 -23.69
CA ASN A 159 -21.40 -33.67 -23.77
C ASN A 159 -21.14 -34.70 -24.90
N SER A 160 -21.98 -35.74 -24.95
CA SER A 160 -21.90 -36.79 -25.97
C SER A 160 -22.03 -36.27 -27.42
N SER A 161 -22.54 -35.09 -27.64
CA SER A 161 -22.71 -34.42 -28.92
C SER A 161 -21.53 -33.51 -29.28
N GLY A 162 -20.47 -33.47 -28.48
CA GLY A 162 -19.31 -32.62 -28.68
C GLY A 162 -19.51 -31.14 -28.31
N GLN A 163 -20.63 -30.79 -27.68
CA GLN A 163 -20.95 -29.44 -27.24
C GLN A 163 -20.42 -29.20 -25.80
N GLN A 164 -19.90 -27.99 -25.55
CA GLN A 164 -19.55 -27.57 -24.22
C GLN A 164 -20.80 -27.19 -23.42
N VAL A 165 -20.96 -27.80 -22.26
CA VAL A 165 -22.04 -27.52 -21.32
C VAL A 165 -21.50 -27.19 -19.95
N ALA A 166 -22.07 -26.17 -19.31
CA ALA A 166 -21.76 -25.84 -17.93
C ALA A 166 -22.56 -26.76 -17.00
N ILE A 167 -21.86 -27.51 -16.15
CA ILE A 167 -22.45 -28.48 -15.21
C ILE A 167 -22.49 -27.97 -13.77
N GLY A 168 -21.91 -26.85 -13.49
CA GLY A 168 -21.81 -26.22 -12.19
C GLY A 168 -20.85 -25.04 -12.23
N ALA A 169 -20.44 -24.59 -11.07
CA ALA A 169 -19.46 -23.51 -10.94
C ALA A 169 -18.46 -23.78 -9.83
N VAL A 170 -17.24 -23.23 -9.98
CA VAL A 170 -16.27 -23.09 -8.92
C VAL A 170 -16.34 -21.67 -8.40
N PHE A 171 -16.47 -21.55 -7.10
CA PHE A 171 -16.27 -20.28 -6.40
C PHE A 171 -14.98 -20.30 -5.62
N ALA A 172 -14.25 -19.19 -5.65
CA ALA A 172 -13.07 -18.92 -4.85
C ALA A 172 -13.31 -17.67 -4.02
N ALA A 173 -13.09 -17.74 -2.72
CA ALA A 173 -13.31 -16.64 -1.80
C ALA A 173 -12.06 -16.40 -0.93
N SER A 174 -11.58 -15.16 -0.84
CA SER A 174 -10.45 -14.77 -0.01
C SER A 174 -10.84 -13.67 0.96
N ASP A 175 -10.45 -13.81 2.23
CA ASP A 175 -10.73 -12.82 3.28
C ASP A 175 -9.94 -11.52 3.01
N LEU A 176 -10.66 -10.40 3.00
CA LEU A 176 -10.06 -9.08 2.84
C LEU A 176 -9.28 -8.62 4.08
N LYS A 177 -9.45 -9.28 5.24
CA LYS A 177 -8.67 -8.97 6.45
C LYS A 177 -7.18 -9.19 6.26
N VAL A 178 -6.77 -10.15 5.44
CA VAL A 178 -5.37 -10.39 5.12
C VAL A 178 -4.75 -9.14 4.46
N LEU A 179 -5.51 -8.47 3.58
CA LEU A 179 -5.10 -7.21 2.97
C LEU A 179 -4.99 -6.07 3.99
N ASP A 180 -5.89 -6.04 4.98
CA ASP A 180 -5.87 -5.03 6.04
C ASP A 180 -4.63 -5.18 6.92
N VAL A 181 -4.27 -6.40 7.31
CA VAL A 181 -3.05 -6.67 8.10
C VAL A 181 -1.80 -6.24 7.34
N PHE A 182 -1.70 -6.60 6.06
CA PHE A 182 -0.57 -6.21 5.23
C PHE A 182 -0.47 -4.69 5.04
N ARG A 183 -1.61 -4.04 4.82
CA ARG A 183 -1.68 -2.58 4.72
C ARG A 183 -1.19 -1.91 6.00
N ASP A 184 -1.65 -2.37 7.16
CA ASP A 184 -1.31 -1.77 8.45
C ASP A 184 0.19 -1.96 8.76
N GLU A 185 0.78 -3.10 8.43
CA GLU A 185 2.22 -3.35 8.59
C GLU A 185 3.04 -2.43 7.66
N THR A 186 2.61 -2.29 6.41
CA THR A 186 3.28 -1.40 5.46
C THR A 186 3.18 0.08 5.87
N ILE A 187 2.03 0.51 6.41
CA ILE A 187 1.86 1.87 6.96
C ILE A 187 2.81 2.10 8.14
N LYS A 188 2.95 1.13 9.06
CA LYS A 188 3.88 1.24 10.19
C LYS A 188 5.33 1.39 9.73
N MET A 189 5.77 0.56 8.76
CA MET A 189 7.11 0.65 8.19
C MET A 189 7.34 1.99 7.50
N PHE A 190 6.35 2.48 6.75
CA PHE A 190 6.42 3.80 6.11
C PHE A 190 6.52 4.93 7.12
N LEU A 191 5.72 4.90 8.19
CA LEU A 191 5.77 5.91 9.25
C LEU A 191 7.12 5.92 9.94
N LEU A 192 7.68 4.76 10.25
CA LEU A 192 9.02 4.66 10.85
C LEU A 192 10.09 5.26 9.92
N ALA A 193 10.06 4.91 8.64
CA ALA A 193 10.98 5.47 7.65
C ALA A 193 10.80 6.98 7.48
N ALA A 194 9.56 7.48 7.47
CA ALA A 194 9.24 8.89 7.37
C ALA A 194 9.76 9.69 8.58
N VAL A 195 9.60 9.16 9.80
CA VAL A 195 10.14 9.78 11.02
C VAL A 195 11.67 9.83 10.98
N ALA A 196 12.32 8.73 10.60
CA ALA A 196 13.79 8.70 10.47
C ALA A 196 14.29 9.71 9.43
N ALA A 197 13.68 9.75 8.25
CA ALA A 197 14.03 10.69 7.19
C ALA A 197 13.75 12.15 7.60
N PHE A 198 12.67 12.40 8.33
CA PHE A 198 12.37 13.72 8.87
C PHE A 198 13.44 14.17 9.87
N MET A 199 13.87 13.30 10.78
CA MET A 199 14.95 13.61 11.75
C MET A 199 16.24 13.94 11.06
N VAL A 200 16.68 13.14 10.07
CA VAL A 200 17.88 13.41 9.28
C VAL A 200 17.76 14.74 8.54
N SER A 201 16.66 14.97 7.84
CA SER A 201 16.42 16.22 7.11
C SER A 201 16.40 17.42 8.04
N PHE A 202 15.78 17.30 9.21
CA PHE A 202 15.74 18.35 10.21
C PHE A 202 17.16 18.71 10.72
N CYS A 203 17.99 17.72 11.03
CA CYS A 203 19.39 17.93 11.44
C CYS A 203 20.20 18.64 10.35
N ILE A 204 20.03 18.24 9.10
CA ILE A 204 20.69 18.88 7.96
C ILE A 204 20.26 20.34 7.84
N VAL A 205 18.94 20.59 7.78
CA VAL A 205 18.40 21.95 7.66
C VAL A 205 18.79 22.82 8.85
N TRP A 206 18.77 22.27 10.06
CA TRP A 206 19.24 22.98 11.27
C TRP A 206 20.69 23.43 11.14
N THR A 207 21.57 22.52 10.74
CA THR A 207 23.01 22.80 10.61
C THR A 207 23.27 23.84 9.53
N PHE A 208 22.68 23.68 8.34
CA PHE A 208 22.82 24.65 7.25
C PHE A 208 22.23 26.01 7.62
N SER A 209 21.05 26.02 8.20
CA SER A 209 20.38 27.26 8.60
C SER A 209 21.18 28.03 9.64
N TYR A 210 21.83 27.33 10.58
CA TYR A 210 22.72 27.95 11.56
C TYR A 210 23.97 28.54 10.91
N LYS A 211 24.64 27.78 10.02
CA LYS A 211 25.85 28.21 9.31
C LYS A 211 25.62 29.43 8.41
N LEU A 212 24.44 29.58 7.82
CA LEU A 212 24.11 30.71 6.96
C LEU A 212 23.54 31.90 7.72
N ALA A 213 22.63 31.66 8.67
CA ALA A 213 21.91 32.74 9.34
C ALA A 213 22.77 33.49 10.37
N LYS A 214 23.72 32.81 11.03
CA LYS A 214 24.57 33.42 12.04
C LYS A 214 25.47 34.51 11.44
N PRO A 215 26.32 34.26 10.41
CA PRO A 215 27.15 35.27 9.79
C PRO A 215 26.37 36.45 9.21
N LEU A 216 25.26 36.18 8.52
CA LEU A 216 24.42 37.25 7.97
C LEU A 216 23.85 38.16 9.04
N ARG A 217 23.50 37.61 10.19
CA ARG A 217 23.03 38.40 11.34
C ARG A 217 24.16 39.25 11.94
N GLU A 218 25.36 38.71 12.05
CA GLU A 218 26.53 39.42 12.55
C GLU A 218 26.90 40.60 11.62
N MET A 219 26.86 40.37 10.30
CA MET A 219 27.03 41.45 9.32
C MET A 219 25.95 42.53 9.45
N ALA A 220 24.68 42.14 9.63
CA ALA A 220 23.59 43.09 9.83
C ALA A 220 23.73 43.93 11.11
N ILE A 221 24.28 43.33 12.18
CA ILE A 221 24.59 44.04 13.43
C ILE A 221 25.77 44.99 13.22
N ALA A 222 26.86 44.51 12.57
CA ALA A 222 28.05 45.32 12.30
C ALA A 222 27.72 46.52 11.39
N THR A 223 26.83 46.34 10.38
CA THR A 223 26.32 47.43 9.56
C THR A 223 25.58 48.50 10.35
N LYS A 224 24.87 48.11 11.41
CA LYS A 224 24.20 49.08 12.30
C LYS A 224 25.22 49.91 13.09
N HIS A 225 26.30 49.27 13.63
CA HIS A 225 27.38 49.94 14.30
C HIS A 225 28.11 50.94 13.39
N PHE A 226 28.29 50.55 12.09
CA PHE A 226 28.86 51.46 11.09
C PHE A 226 28.01 52.69 10.88
N GLY A 227 26.67 52.55 10.88
CA GLY A 227 25.74 53.70 10.80
C GLY A 227 25.81 54.62 12.02
N GLU A 228 26.31 54.14 13.16
CA GLU A 228 26.56 54.87 14.41
C GLU A 228 27.98 55.42 14.48
N GLY A 229 28.84 55.21 13.45
CA GLY A 229 30.21 55.67 13.37
C GLY A 229 31.23 54.75 14.02
N ASP A 230 30.85 53.59 14.49
CA ASP A 230 31.76 52.57 15.06
C ASP A 230 32.23 51.60 13.97
N PHE A 231 33.37 51.92 13.36
CA PHE A 231 34.03 51.07 12.33
C PHE A 231 35.00 50.05 12.92
N SER A 232 35.05 49.89 14.26
CA SER A 232 35.93 48.91 14.91
C SER A 232 35.41 47.49 14.87
N VAL A 233 34.12 47.30 14.68
CA VAL A 233 33.44 45.99 14.63
C VAL A 233 33.92 45.18 13.44
N ARG A 234 34.24 43.89 13.65
CA ARG A 234 34.60 42.94 12.61
C ARG A 234 33.68 41.74 12.65
N VAL A 235 33.43 41.14 11.46
CA VAL A 235 32.66 39.91 11.30
C VAL A 235 33.64 38.71 11.25
N PRO A 236 33.41 37.65 12.02
CA PRO A 236 34.25 36.45 11.95
C PRO A 236 34.17 35.81 10.55
N VAL A 237 35.32 35.45 9.96
CA VAL A 237 35.41 34.69 8.71
C VAL A 237 35.55 33.22 9.06
N GLU A 238 34.41 32.53 9.25
CA GLU A 238 34.35 31.13 9.70
C GLU A 238 34.21 30.14 8.53
N SER A 239 33.90 30.62 7.30
CA SER A 239 33.66 29.80 6.11
C SER A 239 34.61 30.15 4.97
N GLN A 240 34.84 29.20 4.05
CA GLN A 240 35.60 29.41 2.82
C GLN A 240 34.70 29.48 1.57
N ASP A 241 33.41 29.64 1.78
CA ASP A 241 32.39 29.81 0.73
C ASP A 241 32.09 31.30 0.49
N GLU A 242 31.03 31.57 -0.31
CA GLU A 242 30.58 32.92 -0.65
C GLU A 242 30.24 33.77 0.59
N ILE A 243 29.85 33.10 1.71
CA ILE A 243 29.60 33.78 2.99
C ILE A 243 30.91 34.25 3.63
N GLY A 244 31.96 33.44 3.53
CA GLY A 244 33.31 33.80 3.99
C GLY A 244 33.90 34.93 3.16
N GLU A 245 33.76 34.91 1.82
CA GLU A 245 34.17 36.01 0.95
C GLU A 245 33.45 37.30 1.30
N LEU A 246 32.11 37.25 1.53
CA LEU A 246 31.34 38.40 1.92
C LEU A 246 31.77 38.96 3.27
N ALA A 247 32.07 38.10 4.24
CA ALA A 247 32.60 38.54 5.55
C ALA A 247 33.99 39.24 5.42
N SER A 248 34.86 38.70 4.57
CA SER A 248 36.18 39.29 4.28
C SER A 248 36.06 40.65 3.60
N ALA A 249 35.21 40.75 2.56
CA ALA A 249 34.95 42.02 1.86
C ALA A 249 34.35 43.07 2.81
N PHE A 250 33.43 42.62 3.69
CA PHE A 250 32.85 43.50 4.71
C PHE A 250 33.93 44.04 5.67
N ASN A 251 34.83 43.21 6.15
CA ASN A 251 35.94 43.63 7.03
C ASN A 251 36.90 44.59 6.33
N GLN A 252 37.19 44.38 5.06
CA GLN A 252 38.02 45.26 4.26
C GLN A 252 37.39 46.64 4.05
N MET A 253 36.08 46.68 3.82
CA MET A 253 35.32 47.94 3.78
C MET A 253 35.38 48.67 5.12
N ALA A 254 35.23 47.95 6.24
CA ALA A 254 35.35 48.48 7.60
C ALA A 254 36.70 49.15 7.85
N GLU A 255 37.79 48.50 7.42
CA GLU A 255 39.15 49.02 7.53
C GLU A 255 39.36 50.31 6.74
N THR A 256 38.85 50.35 5.52
CA THR A 256 38.90 51.54 4.68
C THR A 256 38.15 52.72 5.27
N LEU A 257 36.95 52.48 5.84
CA LEU A 257 36.18 53.52 6.51
C LEU A 257 36.84 54.03 7.79
N ALA A 258 37.40 53.13 8.61
CA ALA A 258 38.14 53.49 9.82
C ALA A 258 39.38 54.37 9.51
N ALA A 259 40.15 54.02 8.45
CA ALA A 259 41.29 54.78 8.00
C ALA A 259 40.89 56.18 7.50
N GLY A 260 39.76 56.27 6.75
CA GLY A 260 39.24 57.57 6.25
C GLY A 260 38.78 58.49 7.35
N GLU A 261 38.22 57.97 8.44
CA GLU A 261 37.81 58.76 9.60
C GLU A 261 39.01 59.27 10.40
N SER A 262 40.04 58.43 10.56
CA SER A 262 41.29 58.85 11.23
C SER A 262 42.05 59.97 10.52
N MET A 263 41.94 60.07 9.18
CA MET A 263 42.53 61.18 8.38
C MET A 263 41.71 62.45 8.44
N ARG A 264 40.46 62.39 8.90
CA ARG A 264 39.55 63.53 8.95
C ARG A 264 39.55 64.25 10.33
N ARG A 265 40.09 63.60 11.32
CA ARG A 265 40.31 64.20 12.66
C ARG A 265 41.71 64.79 12.78
#